data_5fc5368ae2c442729f451753c1a1bd92
#
_entry.id   5fc5368ae2c442729f451753c1a1bd92
#
_cell.length_a   1.000
_cell.length_b   1.000
_cell.length_c   1.000
_cell.angle_alpha   90.00
_cell.angle_beta   90.00
_cell.angle_gamma   90.00
#
_symmetry.space_group_name_H-M   'P 1'
#
loop_
_entity.id
_entity.type
_entity.pdbx_description
1 polymer ?
#
loop_
_entity_poly.entity_id
_entity_poly.type
_entity_poly.pdbx_seq_one_letter_code
_entity_poly.pdbx_strand_id
1 'polypeptide(L)'
;MKKIFLAVLATLGISSFAFAQENENGNFFTRDMEYQVKANFSIGGSTPLGIPREIRKITHYNPTLVLGLEADATKWVSNDKKWGIRVGIRTEGKGMKTEAVVKSYFTEVIQNDEKIKGYFTGTVETDIKNTYVTMPVSVVYKVSPRWKLYGGLYASILVDKNFSGYVSDGYLRQDTPIGTKVVFENGTKANYNFSNDLRLFQWGGQLGAEWHLNKHFILFPELNYGINGIFKSEFKSISFALHNIYLNLGFGYKF
;
A
#
# COMPACT_ATOMS: atom_id res chain seq x y z
N MET A 1 13.33 11.26 -13.67
CA MET A 1 13.30 9.94 -13.01
C MET A 1 12.08 9.10 -13.42
N LYS A 2 10.84 9.63 -13.49
CA LYS A 2 9.64 8.85 -13.90
C LYS A 2 9.75 8.17 -15.29
N LYS A 3 10.38 8.83 -16.28
CA LYS A 3 10.55 8.28 -17.64
C LYS A 3 11.56 7.12 -17.72
N ILE A 4 12.60 7.15 -16.89
CA ILE A 4 13.63 6.09 -16.83
C ILE A 4 13.05 4.82 -16.17
N PHE A 5 12.19 4.99 -15.17
CA PHE A 5 11.54 3.88 -14.48
C PHE A 5 10.56 3.11 -15.37
N LEU A 6 9.80 3.85 -16.21
CA LEU A 6 8.90 3.24 -17.21
C LEU A 6 9.68 2.47 -18.27
N ALA A 7 10.84 2.97 -18.69
CA ALA A 7 11.70 2.32 -19.67
C ALA A 7 12.33 1.03 -19.13
N VAL A 8 12.74 1.00 -17.87
CA VAL A 8 13.29 -0.20 -17.21
C VAL A 8 12.22 -1.29 -17.03
N LEU A 9 10.98 -0.92 -16.69
CA LEU A 9 9.85 -1.87 -16.64
C LEU A 9 9.50 -2.42 -18.03
N ALA A 10 9.52 -1.59 -19.06
CA ALA A 10 9.26 -2.03 -20.43
C ALA A 10 10.35 -2.99 -20.95
N THR A 11 11.62 -2.75 -20.63
CA THR A 11 12.74 -3.65 -21.02
C THR A 11 12.74 -4.96 -20.26
N LEU A 12 12.38 -4.97 -18.96
CA LEU A 12 12.20 -6.18 -18.18
C LEU A 12 11.01 -7.01 -18.67
N GLY A 13 9.92 -6.36 -19.09
CA GLY A 13 8.76 -7.03 -19.71
C GLY A 13 9.12 -7.73 -21.01
N ILE A 14 9.86 -7.08 -21.88
CA ILE A 14 10.21 -7.60 -23.23
C ILE A 14 11.18 -8.78 -23.13
N SER A 15 12.15 -8.78 -22.20
CA SER A 15 13.06 -9.91 -22.00
C SER A 15 12.34 -11.16 -21.44
N SER A 16 11.24 -10.98 -20.72
CA SER A 16 10.43 -12.10 -20.21
C SER A 16 9.67 -12.86 -21.31
N PHE A 17 9.37 -12.20 -22.44
CA PHE A 17 8.71 -12.85 -23.59
C PHE A 17 9.58 -13.90 -24.27
N ALA A 18 10.90 -13.78 -24.19
CA ALA A 18 11.83 -14.72 -24.82
C ALA A 18 11.97 -16.06 -24.06
N PHE A 19 11.50 -16.15 -22.81
CA PHE A 19 11.63 -17.33 -21.95
C PHE A 19 10.33 -18.11 -21.74
N ALA A 20 9.23 -17.70 -22.38
CA ALA A 20 7.90 -18.31 -22.20
C ALA A 20 7.70 -19.64 -22.97
N GLN A 21 8.72 -20.22 -23.60
CA GLN A 21 8.63 -21.56 -24.19
C GLN A 21 8.77 -22.62 -23.08
N GLU A 22 7.75 -23.44 -22.92
CA GLU A 22 7.74 -24.60 -22.02
C GLU A 22 8.83 -25.57 -22.47
N ASN A 23 9.94 -25.57 -21.76
CA ASN A 23 11.11 -26.38 -22.11
C ASN A 23 11.06 -27.67 -21.27
N GLU A 24 10.48 -28.74 -21.83
CA GLU A 24 10.38 -30.05 -21.17
C GLU A 24 11.75 -30.64 -20.80
N ASN A 25 12.81 -30.23 -21.49
CA ASN A 25 14.19 -30.64 -21.26
C ASN A 25 15.02 -29.68 -20.39
N GLY A 26 14.37 -28.70 -19.75
CA GLY A 26 15.03 -27.73 -18.89
C GLY A 26 15.56 -28.31 -17.58
N ASN A 27 16.53 -27.63 -16.98
CA ASN A 27 16.98 -27.93 -15.62
C ASN A 27 15.89 -27.51 -14.58
N PHE A 28 16.11 -27.82 -13.28
CA PHE A 28 15.14 -27.55 -12.21
C PHE A 28 14.58 -26.11 -12.25
N PHE A 29 15.37 -25.11 -12.62
CA PHE A 29 14.97 -23.68 -12.58
C PHE A 29 14.19 -23.23 -13.83
N THR A 30 14.18 -23.99 -14.91
CA THR A 30 13.51 -23.59 -16.17
C THR A 30 12.29 -24.45 -16.50
N ARG A 31 12.20 -25.65 -15.94
CA ARG A 31 11.06 -26.56 -16.13
C ARG A 31 9.90 -26.17 -15.20
N ASP A 32 8.66 -26.38 -15.64
CA ASP A 32 7.43 -26.13 -14.86
C ASP A 32 7.30 -24.68 -14.33
N MET A 33 7.70 -23.71 -15.14
CA MET A 33 7.54 -22.29 -14.86
C MET A 33 6.27 -21.75 -15.47
N GLU A 34 5.62 -20.82 -14.79
CA GLU A 34 4.47 -20.06 -15.26
C GLU A 34 4.73 -18.59 -15.04
N TYR A 35 4.58 -17.78 -16.07
CA TYR A 35 4.82 -16.33 -16.03
C TYR A 35 3.50 -15.57 -16.17
N GLN A 36 3.37 -14.48 -15.43
CA GLN A 36 2.17 -13.64 -15.44
C GLN A 36 2.56 -12.16 -15.40
N VAL A 37 1.74 -11.34 -16.04
CA VAL A 37 1.75 -9.88 -15.88
C VAL A 37 0.38 -9.44 -15.41
N LYS A 38 0.33 -8.58 -14.41
CA LYS A 38 -0.91 -8.16 -13.75
C LYS A 38 -1.00 -6.64 -13.65
N ALA A 39 -2.22 -6.12 -13.71
CA ALA A 39 -2.54 -4.75 -13.40
C ALA A 39 -3.64 -4.72 -12.34
N ASN A 40 -3.54 -3.83 -11.36
CA ASN A 40 -4.48 -3.75 -10.26
C ASN A 40 -4.73 -2.31 -9.81
N PHE A 41 -5.85 -2.12 -9.12
CA PHE A 41 -6.14 -0.94 -8.32
C PHE A 41 -6.18 -1.32 -6.85
N SER A 42 -5.59 -0.46 -6.01
CA SER A 42 -5.58 -0.64 -4.57
C SER A 42 -6.70 0.16 -3.92
N ILE A 43 -7.51 -0.50 -3.09
CA ILE A 43 -8.60 0.09 -2.29
C ILE A 43 -8.27 -0.17 -0.83
N GLY A 44 -8.17 0.87 -0.01
CA GLY A 44 -7.83 0.72 1.39
C GLY A 44 -7.19 1.96 1.97
N GLY A 45 -6.35 1.79 2.98
CA GLY A 45 -5.71 2.92 3.61
C GLY A 45 -4.58 2.56 4.55
N SER A 46 -3.89 3.60 4.99
CA SER A 46 -3.00 3.54 6.13
C SER A 46 -3.82 3.85 7.38
N THR A 47 -4.19 2.80 8.12
CA THR A 47 -5.16 2.88 9.22
C THR A 47 -4.57 2.33 10.52
N PRO A 48 -5.00 2.82 11.69
CA PRO A 48 -4.67 2.19 12.95
C PRO A 48 -5.38 0.84 13.09
N LEU A 49 -4.78 -0.07 13.85
CA LEU A 49 -5.42 -1.31 14.26
C LEU A 49 -6.38 -1.03 15.42
N GLY A 50 -7.66 -0.99 15.11
CA GLY A 50 -8.70 -0.46 15.98
C GLY A 50 -8.77 1.07 15.90
N ILE A 51 -9.97 1.62 15.96
CA ILE A 51 -10.17 3.07 15.89
C ILE A 51 -9.75 3.70 17.22
N PRO A 52 -8.72 4.59 17.24
CA PRO A 52 -8.31 5.28 18.44
C PRO A 52 -9.42 6.15 19.03
N ARG A 53 -9.40 6.34 20.34
CA ARG A 53 -10.40 7.14 21.06
C ARG A 53 -10.43 8.60 20.61
N GLU A 54 -9.35 9.10 20.08
CA GLU A 54 -9.18 10.44 19.54
C GLU A 54 -10.01 10.65 18.29
N ILE A 55 -10.22 9.63 17.47
CA ILE A 55 -11.04 9.68 16.25
C ILE A 55 -12.50 9.45 16.64
N ARG A 56 -13.33 10.47 16.51
CA ARG A 56 -14.75 10.45 16.89
C ARG A 56 -15.64 9.99 15.75
N LYS A 57 -15.33 10.45 14.53
CA LYS A 57 -16.12 10.16 13.34
C LYS A 57 -15.26 10.35 12.10
N ILE A 58 -15.30 9.41 11.16
CA ILE A 58 -14.80 9.60 9.80
C ILE A 58 -15.95 10.15 8.98
N THR A 59 -15.81 11.37 8.45
CA THR A 59 -16.86 12.08 7.70
C THR A 59 -16.73 11.86 6.21
N HIS A 60 -15.51 11.69 5.72
CA HIS A 60 -15.25 11.42 4.32
C HIS A 60 -14.10 10.42 4.15
N TYR A 61 -14.22 9.53 3.15
CA TYR A 61 -13.17 8.60 2.73
C TYR A 61 -13.18 8.45 1.21
N ASN A 62 -11.99 8.58 0.62
CA ASN A 62 -11.75 8.34 -0.80
C ASN A 62 -10.49 7.46 -0.96
N PRO A 63 -10.59 6.27 -1.55
CA PRO A 63 -9.46 5.34 -1.69
C PRO A 63 -8.41 5.78 -2.71
N THR A 64 -8.58 6.92 -3.41
CA THR A 64 -7.66 7.44 -4.44
C THR A 64 -7.04 6.31 -5.26
N LEU A 65 -7.83 5.70 -6.14
CA LEU A 65 -7.44 4.54 -6.94
C LEU A 65 -6.15 4.82 -7.73
N VAL A 66 -5.09 4.09 -7.44
CA VAL A 66 -3.80 4.18 -8.15
C VAL A 66 -3.51 2.85 -8.82
N LEU A 67 -3.13 2.92 -10.10
CA LEU A 67 -2.79 1.74 -10.88
C LEU A 67 -1.47 1.13 -10.39
N GLY A 68 -1.47 -0.18 -10.16
CA GLY A 68 -0.29 -1.02 -9.93
C GLY A 68 -0.04 -1.96 -11.09
N LEU A 69 1.23 -2.30 -11.29
CA LEU A 69 1.68 -3.29 -12.29
C LEU A 69 2.58 -4.30 -11.61
N GLU A 70 2.39 -5.58 -11.93
CA GLU A 70 3.17 -6.69 -11.38
C GLU A 70 3.59 -7.64 -12.51
N ALA A 71 4.82 -8.13 -12.42
CA ALA A 71 5.28 -9.28 -13.19
C ALA A 71 5.73 -10.34 -12.21
N ASP A 72 5.27 -11.58 -12.39
CA ASP A 72 5.60 -12.69 -11.53
C ASP A 72 5.92 -13.97 -12.29
N ALA A 73 6.69 -14.83 -11.62
CA ALA A 73 7.04 -16.16 -12.06
C ALA A 73 6.67 -17.17 -10.97
N THR A 74 5.93 -18.19 -11.34
CA THR A 74 5.55 -19.31 -10.46
C THR A 74 6.29 -20.56 -10.88
N LYS A 75 7.05 -21.16 -9.96
CA LYS A 75 7.66 -22.47 -10.08
C LYS A 75 6.72 -23.50 -9.45
N TRP A 76 6.23 -24.44 -10.26
CA TRP A 76 5.47 -25.58 -9.75
C TRP A 76 6.43 -26.60 -9.17
N VAL A 77 6.25 -26.95 -7.89
CA VAL A 77 7.17 -27.81 -7.13
C VAL A 77 6.63 -29.23 -6.88
N SER A 78 5.30 -29.43 -6.99
CA SER A 78 4.67 -30.74 -6.85
C SER A 78 4.50 -31.42 -8.22
N ASN A 79 4.62 -32.75 -8.25
CA ASN A 79 4.46 -33.54 -9.48
C ASN A 79 3.07 -33.40 -10.11
N ASP A 80 2.03 -33.15 -9.29
CA ASP A 80 0.65 -32.93 -9.73
C ASP A 80 0.38 -31.46 -10.13
N LYS A 81 1.42 -30.60 -10.12
CA LYS A 81 1.37 -29.16 -10.40
C LYS A 81 0.27 -28.44 -9.60
N LYS A 82 0.03 -28.87 -8.34
CA LYS A 82 -0.91 -28.20 -7.44
C LYS A 82 -0.25 -27.15 -6.55
N TRP A 83 1.00 -27.38 -6.15
CA TRP A 83 1.75 -26.46 -5.29
C TRP A 83 2.86 -25.79 -6.06
N GLY A 84 2.97 -24.48 -5.90
CA GLY A 84 4.00 -23.65 -6.51
C GLY A 84 4.55 -22.61 -5.56
N ILE A 85 5.73 -22.10 -5.89
CA ILE A 85 6.34 -20.93 -5.27
C ILE A 85 6.35 -19.81 -6.30
N ARG A 86 5.83 -18.66 -5.94
CA ARG A 86 5.75 -17.46 -6.78
C ARG A 86 6.65 -16.38 -6.23
N VAL A 87 7.40 -15.74 -7.11
CA VAL A 87 8.17 -14.53 -6.83
C VAL A 87 7.83 -13.49 -7.89
N GLY A 88 7.70 -12.25 -7.50
CA GLY A 88 7.35 -11.16 -8.41
C GLY A 88 8.08 -9.86 -8.12
N ILE A 89 7.84 -8.91 -8.99
CA ILE A 89 8.14 -7.50 -8.79
C ILE A 89 6.90 -6.68 -9.13
N ARG A 90 6.55 -5.76 -8.25
CA ARG A 90 5.34 -4.93 -8.35
C ARG A 90 5.66 -3.47 -8.14
N THR A 91 5.07 -2.60 -8.95
CA THR A 91 4.92 -1.18 -8.61
C THR A 91 3.49 -0.96 -8.15
N GLU A 92 3.29 -0.38 -7.00
CA GLU A 92 1.95 -0.15 -6.46
C GLU A 92 1.83 1.22 -5.81
N GLY A 93 0.69 1.86 -6.03
CA GLY A 93 0.32 3.08 -5.33
C GLY A 93 -0.60 2.75 -4.16
N LYS A 94 -0.28 3.29 -2.98
CA LYS A 94 -1.10 3.20 -1.78
C LYS A 94 -1.55 4.60 -1.40
N GLY A 95 -2.81 4.90 -1.68
CA GLY A 95 -3.35 6.22 -1.47
C GLY A 95 -4.69 6.18 -0.76
N MET A 96 -4.96 7.24 0.01
CA MET A 96 -6.26 7.50 0.59
C MET A 96 -6.39 8.98 0.94
N LYS A 97 -7.60 9.50 0.84
CA LYS A 97 -7.96 10.80 1.38
C LYS A 97 -9.08 10.63 2.39
N THR A 98 -8.88 11.14 3.60
CA THR A 98 -9.87 11.03 4.67
C THR A 98 -10.11 12.37 5.33
N GLU A 99 -11.34 12.56 5.79
CA GLU A 99 -11.70 13.64 6.71
C GLU A 99 -12.32 13.01 7.96
N ALA A 100 -11.87 13.46 9.12
CA ALA A 100 -12.33 12.94 10.40
C ALA A 100 -12.48 14.04 11.45
N VAL A 101 -13.49 13.90 12.30
CA VAL A 101 -13.64 14.70 13.52
C VAL A 101 -12.86 14.02 14.63
N VAL A 102 -11.94 14.76 15.25
CA VAL A 102 -11.07 14.27 16.32
C VAL A 102 -11.24 15.07 17.61
N LYS A 103 -10.87 14.45 18.74
CA LYS A 103 -10.85 15.11 20.06
C LYS A 103 -9.57 14.73 20.79
N SER A 104 -8.86 15.75 21.28
CA SER A 104 -7.57 15.58 21.98
C SER A 104 -6.55 14.75 21.19
N TYR A 105 -6.54 14.94 19.87
CA TYR A 105 -5.62 14.27 18.95
C TYR A 105 -4.27 14.96 18.97
N PHE A 106 -3.21 14.27 19.43
CA PHE A 106 -1.87 14.85 19.44
C PHE A 106 -1.32 14.94 18.02
N THR A 107 -0.93 16.15 17.61
CA THR A 107 -0.40 16.40 16.26
C THR A 107 0.53 17.62 16.24
N GLU A 108 1.25 17.79 15.13
CA GLU A 108 2.05 18.95 14.81
C GLU A 108 1.47 19.61 13.56
N VAL A 109 1.24 20.91 13.61
CA VAL A 109 0.75 21.70 12.49
C VAL A 109 1.66 22.90 12.23
N ILE A 110 1.58 23.46 11.03
CA ILE A 110 2.32 24.64 10.61
C ILE A 110 1.31 25.79 10.49
N GLN A 111 1.52 26.84 11.26
CA GLN A 111 0.73 28.07 11.21
C GLN A 111 1.68 29.26 11.18
N ASN A 112 1.52 30.17 10.22
CA ASN A 112 2.39 31.33 10.01
C ASN A 112 3.90 30.97 9.98
N ASP A 113 4.23 29.87 9.28
CA ASP A 113 5.58 29.31 9.17
C ASP A 113 6.20 28.76 10.50
N GLU A 114 5.43 28.75 11.58
CA GLU A 114 5.82 28.17 12.85
C GLU A 114 5.21 26.78 13.04
N LYS A 115 6.00 25.86 13.60
CA LYS A 115 5.54 24.52 13.97
C LYS A 115 4.96 24.54 15.37
N ILE A 116 3.69 24.19 15.48
CA ILE A 116 2.97 24.12 16.74
C ILE A 116 2.58 22.65 17.00
N LYS A 117 3.01 22.12 18.14
CA LYS A 117 2.63 20.78 18.62
C LYS A 117 1.58 20.88 19.71
N GLY A 118 0.69 19.90 19.74
CA GLY A 118 -0.29 19.86 20.82
C GLY A 118 -1.49 18.96 20.55
N TYR A 119 -2.49 19.15 21.37
CA TYR A 119 -3.75 18.37 21.36
C TYR A 119 -4.83 19.12 20.58
N PHE A 120 -5.12 18.61 19.41
CA PHE A 120 -6.12 19.19 18.52
C PHE A 120 -7.51 18.58 18.77
N THR A 121 -8.54 19.43 18.70
CA THR A 121 -9.96 19.04 18.69
C THR A 121 -10.63 19.80 17.57
N GLY A 122 -11.22 19.09 16.60
CA GLY A 122 -11.82 19.66 15.39
C GLY A 122 -11.79 18.69 14.22
N THR A 123 -11.70 19.21 13.02
CA THR A 123 -11.67 18.45 11.77
C THR A 123 -10.24 18.28 11.26
N VAL A 124 -9.85 17.06 10.90
CA VAL A 124 -8.54 16.71 10.30
C VAL A 124 -8.78 16.12 8.92
N GLU A 125 -8.19 16.70 7.89
CA GLU A 125 -8.09 16.11 6.56
C GLU A 125 -6.68 15.51 6.37
N THR A 126 -6.61 14.29 5.84
CA THR A 126 -5.36 13.60 5.54
C THR A 126 -5.36 13.12 4.09
N ASP A 127 -4.30 13.44 3.35
CA ASP A 127 -4.06 12.99 1.97
C ASP A 127 -2.76 12.17 1.94
N ILE A 128 -2.89 10.89 1.60
CA ILE A 128 -1.77 9.94 1.48
C ILE A 128 -1.67 9.52 0.01
N LYS A 129 -0.47 9.63 -0.56
CA LYS A 129 -0.12 9.13 -1.89
C LYS A 129 1.30 8.60 -1.88
N ASN A 130 1.43 7.32 -1.62
CA ASN A 130 2.71 6.64 -1.54
C ASN A 130 2.85 5.67 -2.71
N THR A 131 4.02 5.65 -3.37
CA THR A 131 4.35 4.67 -4.40
C THR A 131 5.46 3.76 -3.89
N TYR A 132 5.25 2.46 -4.04
CA TYR A 132 6.19 1.43 -3.60
C TYR A 132 6.67 0.59 -4.79
N VAL A 133 7.89 0.10 -4.68
CA VAL A 133 8.38 -1.07 -5.40
C VAL A 133 8.38 -2.22 -4.41
N THR A 134 7.65 -3.28 -4.76
CA THR A 134 7.35 -4.42 -3.88
C THR A 134 7.84 -5.70 -4.52
N MET A 135 8.44 -6.56 -3.71
CA MET A 135 8.82 -7.92 -4.07
C MET A 135 7.97 -8.91 -3.27
N PRO A 136 6.88 -9.43 -3.86
CA PRO A 136 6.07 -10.48 -3.24
C PRO A 136 6.72 -11.85 -3.40
N VAL A 137 6.58 -12.69 -2.36
CA VAL A 137 6.92 -14.10 -2.36
C VAL A 137 5.75 -14.87 -1.77
N SER A 138 5.19 -15.83 -2.53
CA SER A 138 3.98 -16.54 -2.15
C SER A 138 4.06 -18.02 -2.44
N VAL A 139 3.36 -18.79 -1.64
CA VAL A 139 2.97 -20.16 -1.97
C VAL A 139 1.66 -20.09 -2.73
N VAL A 140 1.58 -20.81 -3.84
CA VAL A 140 0.40 -20.91 -4.70
C VAL A 140 -0.17 -22.31 -4.63
N TYR A 141 -1.48 -22.40 -4.42
CA TYR A 141 -2.21 -23.66 -4.45
C TYR A 141 -3.30 -23.68 -5.53
N LYS A 142 -3.22 -24.62 -6.44
CA LYS A 142 -4.19 -24.82 -7.50
C LYS A 142 -5.36 -25.65 -6.99
N VAL A 143 -6.46 -25.00 -6.62
CA VAL A 143 -7.68 -25.63 -6.10
C VAL A 143 -8.42 -26.38 -7.22
N SER A 144 -8.48 -25.75 -8.40
CA SER A 144 -9.15 -26.32 -9.58
C SER A 144 -8.50 -25.77 -10.86
N PRO A 145 -8.90 -26.22 -12.05
CA PRO A 145 -8.39 -25.65 -13.32
C PRO A 145 -8.64 -24.14 -13.45
N ARG A 146 -9.68 -23.61 -12.78
CA ARG A 146 -10.06 -22.19 -12.86
C ARG A 146 -9.65 -21.38 -11.63
N TRP A 147 -9.30 -21.99 -10.50
CA TRP A 147 -9.05 -21.31 -9.25
C TRP A 147 -7.69 -21.65 -8.66
N LYS A 148 -6.94 -20.62 -8.34
CA LYS A 148 -5.72 -20.70 -7.53
C LYS A 148 -5.88 -19.82 -6.31
N LEU A 149 -5.40 -20.28 -5.17
CA LEU A 149 -5.22 -19.48 -3.95
C LEU A 149 -3.73 -19.26 -3.76
N TYR A 150 -3.38 -18.12 -3.21
CA TYR A 150 -1.98 -17.86 -2.86
C TYR A 150 -1.90 -17.01 -1.60
N GLY A 151 -0.81 -17.19 -0.88
CA GLY A 151 -0.51 -16.41 0.30
C GLY A 151 0.98 -16.37 0.57
N GLY A 152 1.45 -15.31 1.19
CA GLY A 152 2.86 -15.14 1.43
C GLY A 152 3.22 -13.82 2.07
N LEU A 153 4.48 -13.46 1.92
CA LEU A 153 5.04 -12.22 2.45
C LEU A 153 5.45 -11.29 1.31
N TYR A 154 5.56 -10.02 1.61
CA TYR A 154 6.15 -9.05 0.69
C TYR A 154 7.12 -8.11 1.41
N ALA A 155 8.10 -7.63 0.68
CA ALA A 155 9.00 -6.56 1.06
C ALA A 155 8.85 -5.40 0.07
N SER A 156 8.76 -4.15 0.57
CA SER A 156 8.51 -2.97 -0.25
C SER A 156 9.46 -1.85 0.11
N ILE A 157 9.86 -1.08 -0.90
CA ILE A 157 10.63 0.15 -0.75
C ILE A 157 9.77 1.31 -1.23
N LEU A 158 9.66 2.36 -0.40
CA LEU A 158 8.96 3.60 -0.69
C LEU A 158 9.80 4.44 -1.66
N VAL A 159 9.27 4.73 -2.85
CA VAL A 159 9.97 5.49 -3.91
C VAL A 159 9.39 6.89 -4.13
N ASP A 160 8.11 7.07 -3.87
CA ASP A 160 7.46 8.38 -3.87
C ASP A 160 6.54 8.47 -2.66
N LYS A 161 6.56 9.61 -1.95
CA LYS A 161 5.95 9.74 -0.64
C LYS A 161 5.17 11.03 -0.50
N ASN A 162 3.94 10.91 -0.03
CA ASN A 162 3.14 12.02 0.43
C ASN A 162 2.28 11.58 1.61
N PHE A 163 2.43 12.27 2.72
CA PHE A 163 1.56 12.22 3.89
C PHE A 163 1.36 13.65 4.37
N SER A 164 0.30 14.27 3.92
CA SER A 164 0.00 15.67 4.19
C SER A 164 -1.47 15.87 4.50
N GLY A 165 -1.82 17.04 4.99
CA GLY A 165 -3.18 17.39 5.28
C GLY A 165 -3.29 18.74 5.99
N TYR A 166 -4.45 18.99 6.56
CA TYR A 166 -4.69 20.18 7.36
C TYR A 166 -5.68 19.92 8.50
N VAL A 167 -5.65 20.78 9.47
CA VAL A 167 -6.66 20.87 10.53
C VAL A 167 -7.52 22.10 10.33
N SER A 168 -8.81 22.02 10.67
CA SER A 168 -9.77 23.13 10.58
C SER A 168 -10.89 22.98 11.61
N ASP A 169 -11.70 24.04 11.75
CA ASP A 169 -12.94 24.04 12.53
C ASP A 169 -12.75 23.50 13.95
N GLY A 170 -11.80 24.08 14.67
CA GLY A 170 -11.47 23.60 16.00
C GLY A 170 -10.41 24.40 16.72
N TYR A 171 -9.71 23.75 17.62
CA TYR A 171 -8.62 24.38 18.38
C TYR A 171 -7.51 23.38 18.71
N LEU A 172 -6.29 23.89 18.86
CA LEU A 172 -5.13 23.16 19.35
C LEU A 172 -4.70 23.73 20.70
N ARG A 173 -4.44 22.85 21.67
CA ARG A 173 -3.79 23.20 22.93
C ARG A 173 -2.34 22.83 22.87
N GLN A 174 -1.47 23.85 23.00
CA GLN A 174 -0.01 23.68 22.84
C GLN A 174 0.56 22.79 23.96
N ASP A 175 1.41 21.88 23.58
CA ASP A 175 2.23 20.97 24.41
C ASP A 175 1.44 20.10 25.38
N THR A 176 0.46 20.64 26.08
CA THR A 176 -0.33 19.94 27.10
C THR A 176 -1.83 20.09 26.84
N PRO A 177 -2.70 19.17 27.35
CA PRO A 177 -4.14 19.27 27.20
C PRO A 177 -4.79 20.55 27.79
N ILE A 178 -4.07 21.24 28.66
CA ILE A 178 -4.49 22.50 29.30
C ILE A 178 -3.64 23.73 28.85
N GLY A 179 -2.76 23.53 27.86
CA GLY A 179 -1.88 24.56 27.32
C GLY A 179 -2.60 25.70 26.60
N THR A 180 -1.84 26.67 26.10
CA THR A 180 -2.37 27.81 25.33
C THR A 180 -3.26 27.36 24.19
N LYS A 181 -4.44 27.95 24.07
CA LYS A 181 -5.43 27.60 23.06
C LYS A 181 -5.20 28.41 21.78
N VAL A 182 -4.94 27.73 20.67
CA VAL A 182 -4.89 28.31 19.32
C VAL A 182 -6.15 27.86 18.60
N VAL A 183 -6.91 28.81 18.06
CA VAL A 183 -8.25 28.58 17.46
C VAL A 183 -8.16 28.62 15.94
N PHE A 184 -8.86 27.68 15.28
CA PHE A 184 -8.99 27.58 13.83
C PHE A 184 -10.47 27.65 13.45
N GLU A 185 -10.99 28.88 13.32
CA GLU A 185 -12.39 29.14 12.98
C GLU A 185 -12.48 29.92 11.66
N ASN A 186 -13.69 30.06 11.12
CA ASN A 186 -13.98 30.81 9.90
C ASN A 186 -13.16 30.38 8.67
N GLY A 187 -12.95 29.08 8.51
CA GLY A 187 -12.21 28.53 7.37
C GLY A 187 -10.68 28.59 7.50
N THR A 188 -10.16 29.04 8.64
CA THR A 188 -8.71 29.03 8.92
C THR A 188 -8.22 27.57 8.96
N LYS A 189 -7.16 27.27 8.18
CA LYS A 189 -6.53 25.95 8.10
C LYS A 189 -5.08 26.04 8.54
N ALA A 190 -4.62 25.03 9.27
CA ALA A 190 -3.20 24.84 9.52
C ALA A 190 -2.75 23.51 8.90
N ASN A 191 -1.74 23.60 8.06
CA ASN A 191 -1.25 22.45 7.30
C ASN A 191 -0.28 21.60 8.11
N TYR A 192 -0.17 20.33 7.75
CA TYR A 192 0.89 19.45 8.22
C TYR A 192 1.45 18.60 7.08
N ASN A 193 2.71 18.18 7.21
CA ASN A 193 3.37 17.32 6.26
C ASN A 193 4.36 16.40 6.98
N PHE A 194 4.03 15.11 7.02
CA PHE A 194 4.83 14.06 7.63
C PHE A 194 5.49 13.12 6.61
N SER A 195 5.58 13.55 5.35
CA SER A 195 6.16 12.72 4.27
C SER A 195 7.59 12.29 4.58
N ASN A 196 8.39 13.13 5.25
CA ASN A 196 9.79 12.84 5.59
C ASN A 196 9.93 11.86 6.76
N ASP A 197 8.85 11.67 7.52
CA ASP A 197 8.81 10.76 8.66
C ASP A 197 8.32 9.36 8.29
N LEU A 198 7.94 9.16 7.01
CA LEU A 198 7.58 7.84 6.51
C LEU A 198 8.78 6.91 6.47
N ARG A 199 8.53 5.66 6.83
CA ARG A 199 9.50 4.57 6.79
C ARG A 199 9.77 4.15 5.35
N LEU A 200 11.04 4.06 4.97
CA LEU A 200 11.45 3.67 3.63
C LEU A 200 11.11 2.20 3.33
N PHE A 201 11.38 1.31 4.30
CA PHE A 201 11.15 -0.12 4.16
C PHE A 201 9.84 -0.55 4.83
N GLN A 202 9.02 -1.25 4.06
CA GLN A 202 7.75 -1.84 4.49
C GLN A 202 7.78 -3.34 4.22
N TRP A 203 7.17 -4.12 5.09
CA TRP A 203 6.95 -5.55 4.86
C TRP A 203 5.62 -5.98 5.44
N GLY A 204 5.11 -7.09 4.93
CA GLY A 204 3.81 -7.55 5.36
C GLY A 204 3.42 -8.89 4.78
N GLY A 205 2.17 -9.27 5.04
CA GLY A 205 1.54 -10.45 4.50
C GLY A 205 0.59 -10.12 3.36
N GLN A 206 0.43 -11.08 2.46
CA GLN A 206 -0.56 -11.02 1.39
C GLN A 206 -1.31 -12.34 1.27
N LEU A 207 -2.58 -12.25 0.90
CA LEU A 207 -3.47 -13.38 0.64
C LEU A 207 -4.36 -13.04 -0.54
N GLY A 208 -4.43 -13.91 -1.53
CA GLY A 208 -5.23 -13.66 -2.72
C GLY A 208 -5.76 -14.93 -3.38
N ALA A 209 -6.63 -14.70 -4.35
CA ALA A 209 -7.19 -15.74 -5.20
C ALA A 209 -7.09 -15.30 -6.66
N GLU A 210 -6.90 -16.24 -7.57
CA GLU A 210 -6.94 -16.01 -9.00
C GLU A 210 -8.08 -16.82 -9.62
N TRP A 211 -8.91 -16.13 -10.37
CA TRP A 211 -9.93 -16.74 -11.21
C TRP A 211 -9.49 -16.69 -12.66
N HIS A 212 -9.18 -17.84 -13.25
CA HIS A 212 -8.82 -18.00 -14.64
C HIS A 212 -10.06 -18.03 -15.49
N LEU A 213 -10.33 -16.92 -16.23
CA LEU A 213 -11.44 -16.82 -17.18
C LEU A 213 -11.23 -17.76 -18.37
N ASN A 214 -9.98 -17.86 -18.82
CA ASN A 214 -9.51 -18.77 -19.85
C ASN A 214 -8.03 -19.14 -19.62
N LYS A 215 -7.33 -19.65 -20.65
CA LYS A 215 -5.93 -20.05 -20.55
C LYS A 215 -4.99 -18.89 -20.19
N HIS A 216 -5.36 -17.65 -20.56
CA HIS A 216 -4.50 -16.48 -20.48
C HIS A 216 -5.02 -15.42 -19.50
N PHE A 217 -6.31 -15.13 -19.48
CA PHE A 217 -6.87 -14.03 -18.68
C PHE A 217 -7.25 -14.47 -17.27
N ILE A 218 -6.86 -13.63 -16.31
CA ILE A 218 -7.03 -13.85 -14.88
C ILE A 218 -7.68 -12.61 -14.27
N LEU A 219 -8.63 -12.82 -13.36
CA LEU A 219 -9.08 -11.81 -12.39
C LEU A 219 -8.60 -12.21 -11.01
N PHE A 220 -8.22 -11.20 -10.20
CA PHE A 220 -7.73 -11.51 -8.85
C PHE A 220 -8.08 -10.43 -7.84
N PRO A 221 -8.62 -10.78 -6.68
CA PRO A 221 -8.55 -10.03 -5.44
C PRO A 221 -7.31 -10.46 -4.64
N GLU A 222 -6.66 -9.49 -3.97
CA GLU A 222 -5.55 -9.73 -3.07
C GLU A 222 -5.60 -8.77 -1.89
N LEU A 223 -5.61 -9.28 -0.68
CA LEU A 223 -5.52 -8.51 0.55
C LEU A 223 -4.05 -8.39 0.97
N ASN A 224 -3.60 -7.15 1.19
CA ASN A 224 -2.28 -6.81 1.70
C ASN A 224 -2.38 -6.21 3.09
N TYR A 225 -1.59 -6.72 4.02
CA TYR A 225 -1.47 -6.23 5.38
C TYR A 225 -0.01 -5.89 5.71
N GLY A 226 0.27 -4.60 5.96
CA GLY A 226 1.58 -4.12 6.40
C GLY A 226 1.79 -4.40 7.89
N ILE A 227 2.75 -5.25 8.21
CA ILE A 227 3.05 -5.65 9.59
C ILE A 227 3.76 -4.53 10.33
N ASN A 228 4.71 -3.84 9.70
CA ASN A 228 5.33 -2.68 10.31
C ASN A 228 4.54 -1.39 10.04
N GLY A 229 4.55 -0.48 11.02
CA GLY A 229 3.93 0.83 10.88
C GLY A 229 4.57 1.68 9.77
N ILE A 230 3.80 2.58 9.18
CA ILE A 230 4.24 3.42 8.06
C ILE A 230 5.25 4.50 8.46
N PHE A 231 5.29 4.91 9.73
CA PHE A 231 6.21 5.93 10.22
C PHE A 231 7.47 5.32 10.82
N LYS A 232 8.55 6.11 10.85
CA LYS A 232 9.78 5.81 11.58
C LYS A 232 9.51 5.70 13.08
N SER A 233 10.37 4.99 13.81
CA SER A 233 10.21 4.77 15.26
C SER A 233 10.34 6.05 16.09
N GLU A 234 11.09 7.03 15.58
CA GLU A 234 11.31 8.32 16.23
C GLU A 234 10.12 9.28 16.07
N PHE A 235 9.22 9.02 15.11
CA PHE A 235 8.06 9.86 14.85
C PHE A 235 7.03 9.73 15.97
N LYS A 236 6.69 10.84 16.61
CA LYS A 236 5.77 10.90 17.76
C LYS A 236 4.64 11.95 17.59
N SER A 237 4.55 12.57 16.40
CA SER A 237 3.50 13.58 16.15
C SER A 237 2.11 12.97 15.93
N ILE A 238 1.98 11.64 15.90
CA ILE A 238 0.73 10.89 15.96
C ILE A 238 0.88 9.82 17.04
N SER A 239 -0.11 9.71 17.93
CA SER A 239 -0.04 8.87 19.14
C SER A 239 -0.26 7.38 18.90
N PHE A 240 -0.60 6.97 17.68
CA PHE A 240 -0.89 5.57 17.31
C PHE A 240 -0.18 5.16 16.03
N ALA A 241 0.09 3.86 15.89
CA ALA A 241 0.68 3.30 14.68
C ALA A 241 -0.35 3.18 13.56
N LEU A 242 0.06 3.56 12.34
CA LEU A 242 -0.72 3.35 11.12
C LEU A 242 -0.12 2.20 10.31
N HIS A 243 -0.97 1.30 9.85
CA HIS A 243 -0.60 0.14 9.04
C HIS A 243 -1.25 0.20 7.66
N ASN A 244 -0.53 -0.19 6.62
CA ASN A 244 -1.08 -0.29 5.28
C ASN A 244 -1.99 -1.51 5.18
N ILE A 245 -3.29 -1.30 4.96
CA ILE A 245 -4.29 -2.36 4.73
C ILE A 245 -4.99 -2.04 3.43
N TYR A 246 -4.73 -2.86 2.40
CA TYR A 246 -5.25 -2.63 1.05
C TYR A 246 -5.77 -3.91 0.43
N LEU A 247 -6.92 -3.80 -0.23
CA LEU A 247 -7.45 -4.78 -1.16
C LEU A 247 -7.06 -4.37 -2.58
N ASN A 248 -6.28 -5.20 -3.24
CA ASN A 248 -5.96 -5.06 -4.65
C ASN A 248 -7.00 -5.84 -5.47
N LEU A 249 -7.60 -5.18 -6.44
CA LEU A 249 -8.48 -5.79 -7.42
C LEU A 249 -7.87 -5.59 -8.79
N GLY A 250 -7.72 -6.66 -9.55
CA GLY A 250 -7.03 -6.54 -10.82
C GLY A 250 -7.29 -7.65 -11.80
N PHE A 251 -6.64 -7.51 -12.93
CA PHE A 251 -6.62 -8.49 -14.01
C PHE A 251 -5.17 -8.80 -14.40
N GLY A 252 -4.97 -9.98 -14.96
CA GLY A 252 -3.66 -10.44 -15.40
C GLY A 252 -3.71 -11.23 -16.69
N TYR A 253 -2.54 -11.34 -17.30
CA TYR A 253 -2.30 -12.19 -18.45
C TYR A 253 -1.23 -13.23 -18.10
N LYS A 254 -1.54 -14.49 -18.36
CA LYS A 254 -0.65 -15.64 -18.20
C LYS A 254 -0.13 -16.07 -19.57
N PHE A 255 1.16 -16.26 -19.66
CA PHE A 255 1.85 -16.77 -20.84
C PHE A 255 1.85 -18.28 -20.89
#